data_b4aafaa034de191f225eefd6988996d2
#
_entry.id   b4aafaa034de191f225eefd6988996d2
#
_cell.length_a   1.000
_cell.length_b   1.000
_cell.length_c   1.000
_cell.angle_alpha   90.00
_cell.angle_beta   90.00
_cell.angle_gamma   90.00
#
_symmetry.space_group_name_H-M   'P 1'
#
loop_
_entity.id
_entity.type
_entity.pdbx_description
1 polymer ?
#
loop_
_entity_poly.entity_id
_entity_poly.type
_entity_poly.pdbx_seq_one_letter_code
_entity_poly.pdbx_strand_id
1 'polypeptide(L)'
;MRLKALLWDVDGTLAESERDGHRVAFNRAFEACGVPWRWDEARYGELLRITGGRERLMFDMNQRGDAPPPGERDTLARSIHARKNAFYAELVDSGAIALREGVLALMEQCRERGVRMGIATTTSRSNLEALMRVHLGARWADHFAVTVCGEDVQRKKPDPEVYLAALDALDISPLEAVAIEDSPGGVAAARAADIPVVVARSAYFIAAPIEGAVAVGPGLHTRRGWRPALHGADDEARSVDLDDIEGWCAQMDSISDLP
;
A
#
# COMPACT_ATOMS: atom_id res chain seq x y z
N MET A 1 -8.76 -15.04 17.72
CA MET A 1 -9.04 -14.81 16.26
C MET A 1 -8.48 -15.96 15.44
N ARG A 2 -9.16 -16.44 14.37
CA ARG A 2 -8.56 -17.35 13.39
C ARG A 2 -8.30 -16.56 12.10
N LEU A 3 -7.04 -16.30 11.79
CA LEU A 3 -6.65 -15.59 10.60
C LEU A 3 -6.97 -16.41 9.33
N LYS A 4 -7.83 -15.90 8.46
CA LYS A 4 -8.20 -16.52 7.19
C LYS A 4 -7.59 -15.82 5.97
N ALA A 5 -7.27 -14.52 6.09
CA ALA A 5 -6.69 -13.74 5.00
C ALA A 5 -5.74 -12.64 5.46
N LEU A 6 -4.69 -12.37 4.67
CA LEU A 6 -3.94 -11.11 4.69
C LEU A 6 -4.34 -10.25 3.49
N LEU A 7 -4.70 -9.00 3.75
CA LEU A 7 -5.03 -8.00 2.74
C LEU A 7 -3.87 -7.01 2.61
N TRP A 8 -3.20 -7.05 1.46
CA TRP A 8 -2.01 -6.28 1.20
C TRP A 8 -2.34 -4.96 0.51
N ASP A 9 -1.87 -3.86 1.06
CA ASP A 9 -1.60 -2.68 0.26
C ASP A 9 -0.36 -2.91 -0.62
N VAL A 10 -0.09 -2.03 -1.58
CA VAL A 10 0.99 -2.21 -2.56
C VAL A 10 2.09 -1.17 -2.42
N ASP A 11 1.76 0.10 -2.64
CA ASP A 11 2.74 1.19 -2.73
C ASP A 11 3.22 1.62 -1.35
N GLY A 12 4.48 1.33 -1.02
CA GLY A 12 5.05 1.52 0.31
C GLY A 12 4.91 0.28 1.20
N THR A 13 4.04 -0.66 0.85
CA THR A 13 3.81 -1.90 1.60
C THR A 13 4.51 -3.10 0.96
N LEU A 14 4.13 -3.50 -0.25
CA LEU A 14 4.82 -4.57 -0.98
C LEU A 14 6.16 -4.11 -1.56
N ALA A 15 6.22 -2.87 -2.04
CA ALA A 15 7.41 -2.27 -2.65
C ALA A 15 7.56 -0.81 -2.24
N GLU A 16 8.81 -0.31 -2.14
CA GLU A 16 9.11 1.13 -1.98
C GLU A 16 8.90 1.88 -3.31
N SER A 17 7.71 1.74 -3.87
CA SER A 17 7.38 2.22 -5.20
C SER A 17 7.06 3.72 -5.27
N GLU A 18 6.76 4.39 -4.14
CA GLU A 18 6.39 5.80 -4.17
C GLU A 18 7.57 6.72 -4.45
N ARG A 19 8.69 6.56 -3.74
CA ARG A 19 9.86 7.44 -3.89
C ARG A 19 10.60 7.19 -5.20
N ASP A 20 10.94 5.95 -5.47
CA ASP A 20 11.86 5.57 -6.54
C ASP A 20 11.14 5.16 -7.84
N GLY A 21 9.83 4.89 -7.75
CA GLY A 21 8.97 4.54 -8.86
C GLY A 21 8.03 5.67 -9.27
N HIS A 22 6.95 5.86 -8.54
CA HIS A 22 5.87 6.76 -8.93
C HIS A 22 6.31 8.21 -9.07
N ARG A 23 7.08 8.76 -8.11
CA ARG A 23 7.61 10.12 -8.18
C ARG A 23 8.49 10.31 -9.43
N VAL A 24 9.39 9.38 -9.68
CA VAL A 24 10.29 9.43 -10.84
C VAL A 24 9.49 9.36 -12.14
N ALA A 25 8.50 8.46 -12.22
CA ALA A 25 7.63 8.33 -13.37
C ALA A 25 6.78 9.58 -13.63
N PHE A 26 6.29 10.26 -12.57
CA PHE A 26 5.61 11.55 -12.72
C PHE A 26 6.53 12.62 -13.30
N ASN A 27 7.76 12.76 -12.80
CA ASN A 27 8.71 13.75 -13.31
C ASN A 27 9.06 13.50 -14.78
N ARG A 28 9.23 12.24 -15.20
CA ARG A 28 9.40 11.87 -16.62
C ARG A 28 8.15 12.21 -17.45
N ALA A 29 6.96 11.99 -16.88
CA ALA A 29 5.71 12.31 -17.56
C ALA A 29 5.49 13.82 -17.72
N PHE A 30 5.89 14.65 -16.75
CA PHE A 30 5.86 16.10 -16.86
C PHE A 30 6.73 16.58 -18.02
N GLU A 31 7.95 16.10 -18.09
CA GLU A 31 8.87 16.42 -19.19
C GLU A 31 8.28 16.00 -20.54
N ALA A 32 7.79 14.77 -20.66
CA ALA A 32 7.20 14.24 -21.87
C ALA A 32 5.88 14.93 -22.29
N CYS A 33 5.20 15.58 -21.37
CA CYS A 33 4.02 16.41 -21.65
C CYS A 33 4.36 17.90 -21.88
N GLY A 34 5.64 18.27 -21.83
CA GLY A 34 6.10 19.65 -22.04
C GLY A 34 5.70 20.62 -20.94
N VAL A 35 5.43 20.12 -19.72
CA VAL A 35 5.17 20.98 -18.56
C VAL A 35 6.42 21.11 -17.69
N PRO A 36 6.73 22.33 -17.17
CA PRO A 36 7.99 22.61 -16.46
C PRO A 36 7.93 22.16 -14.98
N TRP A 37 7.04 21.25 -14.65
CA TRP A 37 6.82 20.84 -13.26
C TRP A 37 7.81 19.75 -12.86
N ARG A 38 8.15 19.79 -11.57
CA ARG A 38 8.96 18.76 -10.94
C ARG A 38 8.49 18.57 -9.50
N TRP A 39 8.29 17.33 -9.12
CA TRP A 39 8.07 16.93 -7.72
C TRP A 39 9.39 16.36 -7.17
N ASP A 40 10.02 17.09 -6.26
CA ASP A 40 11.08 16.57 -5.42
C ASP A 40 10.51 15.63 -4.34
N GLU A 41 11.38 15.05 -3.51
CA GLU A 41 10.93 14.11 -2.48
C GLU A 41 10.03 14.77 -1.44
N ALA A 42 10.36 16.00 -1.03
CA ALA A 42 9.59 16.73 -0.03
C ALA A 42 8.18 17.06 -0.55
N ARG A 43 8.09 17.66 -1.75
CA ARG A 43 6.79 18.00 -2.37
C ARG A 43 5.97 16.75 -2.65
N TYR A 44 6.59 15.67 -3.13
CA TYR A 44 5.87 14.43 -3.37
C TYR A 44 5.32 13.82 -2.06
N GLY A 45 6.11 13.83 -0.99
CA GLY A 45 5.69 13.40 0.34
C GLY A 45 4.48 14.18 0.87
N GLU A 46 4.45 15.53 0.69
CA GLU A 46 3.29 16.35 1.02
C GLU A 46 2.04 15.95 0.22
N LEU A 47 2.24 15.63 -1.06
CA LEU A 47 1.15 15.27 -1.96
C LEU A 47 0.62 13.85 -1.72
N LEU A 48 1.35 12.98 -1.02
CA LEU A 48 0.90 11.62 -0.69
C LEU A 48 -0.35 11.58 0.21
N ARG A 49 -0.67 12.68 0.90
CA ARG A 49 -1.96 12.82 1.61
C ARG A 49 -3.18 12.75 0.66
N ILE A 50 -2.96 12.99 -0.64
CA ILE A 50 -3.99 12.86 -1.67
C ILE A 50 -3.82 11.50 -2.32
N THR A 51 -4.73 10.60 -2.03
CA THR A 51 -4.70 9.23 -2.55
C THR A 51 -5.17 9.20 -4.00
N GLY A 52 -4.41 8.47 -4.85
CA GLY A 52 -4.65 8.38 -6.28
C GLY A 52 -3.82 9.37 -7.09
N GLY A 53 -3.18 8.85 -8.16
CA GLY A 53 -2.23 9.64 -8.95
C GLY A 53 -2.87 10.78 -9.72
N ARG A 54 -4.08 10.56 -10.28
CA ARG A 54 -4.81 11.60 -11.00
C ARG A 54 -5.37 12.67 -10.04
N GLU A 55 -5.89 12.26 -8.91
CA GLU A 55 -6.41 13.13 -7.85
C GLU A 55 -5.28 14.03 -7.30
N ARG A 56 -4.10 13.47 -7.12
CA ARG A 56 -2.88 14.17 -6.71
C ARG A 56 -2.46 15.23 -7.73
N LEU A 57 -2.50 14.91 -9.03
CA LEU A 57 -2.25 15.87 -10.11
C LEU A 57 -3.25 17.02 -10.10
N MET A 58 -4.54 16.71 -10.00
CA MET A 58 -5.60 17.72 -9.96
C MET A 58 -5.46 18.63 -8.75
N PHE A 59 -5.14 18.08 -7.59
CA PHE A 59 -4.90 18.85 -6.38
C PHE A 59 -3.70 19.79 -6.55
N ASP A 60 -2.57 19.30 -7.07
CA ASP A 60 -1.37 20.12 -7.29
C ASP A 60 -1.65 21.24 -8.32
N MET A 61 -2.29 20.91 -9.43
CA MET A 61 -2.68 21.91 -10.45
C MET A 61 -3.60 23.02 -9.90
N ASN A 62 -4.48 22.69 -8.96
CA ASN A 62 -5.36 23.69 -8.33
C ASN A 62 -4.62 24.68 -7.44
N GLN A 63 -3.40 24.37 -7.03
CA GLN A 63 -2.55 25.22 -6.19
C GLN A 63 -1.49 26.00 -6.98
N ARG A 64 -1.28 25.66 -8.26
CA ARG A 64 -0.23 26.24 -9.11
C ARG A 64 -0.73 27.43 -9.89
N GLY A 65 0.10 28.48 -9.94
CA GLY A 65 -0.19 29.66 -10.78
C GLY A 65 0.12 29.45 -12.27
N ASP A 66 0.92 28.42 -12.58
CA ASP A 66 1.35 28.03 -13.94
C ASP A 66 0.55 26.84 -14.52
N ALA A 67 -0.55 26.45 -13.86
CA ALA A 67 -1.44 25.41 -14.36
C ALA A 67 -2.36 25.93 -15.48
N PRO A 68 -2.81 25.06 -16.40
CA PRO A 68 -3.77 25.44 -17.43
C PRO A 68 -5.11 25.86 -16.81
N PRO A 69 -5.99 26.52 -17.61
CA PRO A 69 -7.34 26.86 -17.19
C PRO A 69 -8.10 25.64 -16.63
N PRO A 70 -9.00 25.81 -15.66
CA PRO A 70 -9.70 24.69 -15.02
C PRO A 70 -10.33 23.67 -15.98
N GLY A 71 -10.88 24.12 -17.12
CA GLY A 71 -11.51 23.25 -18.12
C GLY A 71 -10.53 22.30 -18.85
N GLU A 72 -9.24 22.59 -18.84
CA GLU A 72 -8.20 21.79 -19.52
C GLU A 72 -7.46 20.86 -18.55
N ARG A 73 -7.57 21.08 -17.23
CA ARG A 73 -6.78 20.35 -16.22
C ARG A 73 -7.05 18.85 -16.23
N ASP A 74 -8.28 18.44 -16.40
CA ASP A 74 -8.63 17.02 -16.40
C ASP A 74 -8.04 16.28 -17.62
N THR A 75 -8.04 16.92 -18.79
CA THR A 75 -7.42 16.34 -19.99
C THR A 75 -5.91 16.22 -19.83
N LEU A 76 -5.24 17.26 -19.30
CA LEU A 76 -3.82 17.20 -19.03
C LEU A 76 -3.49 16.16 -17.95
N ALA A 77 -4.28 16.08 -16.87
CA ALA A 77 -4.09 15.09 -15.82
C ALA A 77 -4.18 13.66 -16.37
N ARG A 78 -5.15 13.37 -17.22
CA ARG A 78 -5.25 12.06 -17.89
C ARG A 78 -4.03 11.76 -18.75
N SER A 79 -3.57 12.72 -19.55
CA SER A 79 -2.38 12.54 -20.39
C SER A 79 -1.13 12.27 -19.57
N ILE A 80 -0.88 13.08 -18.54
CA ILE A 80 0.25 12.88 -17.63
C ILE A 80 0.16 11.54 -16.92
N HIS A 81 -1.01 11.16 -16.40
CA HIS A 81 -1.21 9.92 -15.67
C HIS A 81 -0.98 8.68 -16.55
N ALA A 82 -1.46 8.71 -17.80
CA ALA A 82 -1.21 7.63 -18.75
C ALA A 82 0.29 7.44 -19.06
N ARG A 83 1.01 8.55 -19.34
CA ARG A 83 2.47 8.52 -19.56
C ARG A 83 3.23 8.07 -18.33
N LYS A 84 2.81 8.54 -17.14
CA LYS A 84 3.38 8.13 -15.86
C LYS A 84 3.27 6.62 -15.67
N ASN A 85 2.13 6.02 -15.99
CA ASN A 85 1.98 4.56 -15.87
C ASN A 85 2.92 3.80 -16.81
N ALA A 86 3.12 4.28 -18.04
CA ALA A 86 4.10 3.69 -18.96
C ALA A 86 5.53 3.80 -18.42
N PHE A 87 5.94 4.98 -17.94
CA PHE A 87 7.27 5.16 -17.33
C PHE A 87 7.46 4.36 -16.03
N TYR A 88 6.40 4.16 -15.26
CA TYR A 88 6.45 3.31 -14.08
C TYR A 88 6.72 1.85 -14.48
N ALA A 89 6.03 1.34 -15.50
CA ALA A 89 6.28 0.00 -16.00
C ALA A 89 7.72 -0.19 -16.50
N GLU A 90 8.28 0.80 -17.21
CA GLU A 90 9.69 0.77 -17.63
C GLU A 90 10.66 0.72 -16.42
N LEU A 91 10.37 1.48 -15.34
CA LEU A 91 11.18 1.45 -14.11
C LEU A 91 11.12 0.08 -13.42
N VAL A 92 9.93 -0.52 -13.37
CA VAL A 92 9.76 -1.87 -12.82
C VAL A 92 10.53 -2.89 -13.67
N ASP A 93 10.36 -2.87 -15.00
CA ASP A 93 11.02 -3.80 -15.93
C ASP A 93 12.55 -3.67 -15.87
N SER A 94 13.08 -2.49 -15.57
CA SER A 94 14.52 -2.28 -15.38
C SER A 94 15.07 -2.82 -14.06
N GLY A 95 14.20 -3.32 -13.15
CA GLY A 95 14.58 -3.78 -11.82
C GLY A 95 14.83 -2.66 -10.81
N ALA A 96 14.46 -1.41 -11.13
CA ALA A 96 14.66 -0.27 -10.23
C ALA A 96 13.74 -0.30 -9.00
N ILE A 97 12.66 -1.09 -9.03
CA ILE A 97 11.69 -1.20 -7.95
C ILE A 97 11.65 -2.65 -7.48
N ALA A 98 12.16 -2.89 -6.27
CA ALA A 98 12.16 -4.21 -5.65
C ALA A 98 11.00 -4.37 -4.66
N LEU A 99 10.57 -5.61 -4.41
CA LEU A 99 9.73 -5.91 -3.26
C LEU A 99 10.51 -5.63 -1.97
N ARG A 100 9.80 -5.18 -0.95
CA ARG A 100 10.39 -4.95 0.36
C ARG A 100 10.80 -6.28 1.00
N GLU A 101 11.91 -6.24 1.70
CA GLU A 101 12.44 -7.41 2.40
C GLU A 101 11.42 -7.94 3.43
N GLY A 102 11.30 -9.27 3.52
CA GLY A 102 10.32 -9.96 4.37
C GLY A 102 8.97 -10.23 3.70
N VAL A 103 8.61 -9.50 2.62
CA VAL A 103 7.32 -9.67 1.93
C VAL A 103 7.15 -11.08 1.36
N LEU A 104 8.12 -11.56 0.58
CA LEU A 104 8.06 -12.90 -0.04
C LEU A 104 8.03 -14.01 1.02
N ALA A 105 8.79 -13.85 2.11
CA ALA A 105 8.80 -14.82 3.20
C ALA A 105 7.43 -14.95 3.87
N LEU A 106 6.75 -13.82 4.11
CA LEU A 106 5.42 -13.82 4.70
C LEU A 106 4.35 -14.35 3.73
N MET A 107 4.46 -14.04 2.43
CA MET A 107 3.59 -14.61 1.40
C MET A 107 3.72 -16.15 1.33
N GLU A 108 4.93 -16.67 1.43
CA GLU A 108 5.16 -18.12 1.44
C GLU A 108 4.54 -18.78 2.67
N GLN A 109 4.67 -18.19 3.85
CA GLN A 109 4.00 -18.68 5.06
C GLN A 109 2.47 -18.67 4.92
N CYS A 110 1.89 -17.65 4.29
CA CYS A 110 0.46 -17.62 3.98
C CYS A 110 0.07 -18.85 3.15
N ARG A 111 0.84 -19.16 2.11
CA ARG A 111 0.61 -20.31 1.24
C ARG A 111 0.72 -21.64 2.00
N GLU A 112 1.74 -21.81 2.83
CA GLU A 112 1.98 -23.02 3.63
C GLU A 112 0.90 -23.27 4.68
N ARG A 113 0.40 -22.19 5.31
CA ARG A 113 -0.60 -22.27 6.37
C ARG A 113 -2.05 -22.16 5.84
N GLY A 114 -2.23 -22.02 4.53
CA GLY A 114 -3.57 -21.89 3.91
C GLY A 114 -4.27 -20.57 4.24
N VAL A 115 -3.51 -19.52 4.60
CA VAL A 115 -4.03 -18.17 4.76
C VAL A 115 -4.15 -17.53 3.38
N ARG A 116 -5.36 -17.14 3.00
CA ARG A 116 -5.57 -16.50 1.69
C ARG A 116 -4.91 -15.14 1.63
N MET A 117 -4.43 -14.75 0.47
CA MET A 117 -3.92 -13.41 0.24
C MET A 117 -4.88 -12.63 -0.64
N GLY A 118 -5.08 -11.35 -0.33
CA GLY A 118 -5.81 -10.40 -1.16
C GLY A 118 -5.00 -9.12 -1.34
N ILE A 119 -5.20 -8.44 -2.45
CA ILE A 119 -4.69 -7.09 -2.68
C ILE A 119 -5.83 -6.09 -2.52
N ALA A 120 -5.60 -5.04 -1.72
CA ALA A 120 -6.52 -3.93 -1.49
C ALA A 120 -5.74 -2.61 -1.62
N THR A 121 -5.67 -2.07 -2.85
CA THR A 121 -4.80 -0.91 -3.17
C THR A 121 -5.57 0.18 -3.90
N THR A 122 -5.02 1.39 -3.89
CA THR A 122 -5.51 2.52 -4.68
C THR A 122 -4.65 2.80 -5.91
N THR A 123 -3.59 2.02 -6.13
CA THR A 123 -2.82 2.06 -7.37
C THR A 123 -3.62 1.53 -8.55
N SER A 124 -3.20 1.89 -9.77
CA SER A 124 -3.86 1.38 -10.97
C SER A 124 -3.52 -0.09 -11.21
N ARG A 125 -4.46 -0.82 -11.79
CA ARG A 125 -4.28 -2.23 -12.15
C ARG A 125 -3.04 -2.43 -13.02
N SER A 126 -2.79 -1.54 -13.98
CA SER A 126 -1.61 -1.62 -14.85
C SER A 126 -0.29 -1.51 -14.09
N ASN A 127 -0.22 -0.66 -13.06
CA ASN A 127 0.99 -0.54 -12.22
C ASN A 127 1.19 -1.79 -11.35
N LEU A 128 0.10 -2.31 -10.77
CA LEU A 128 0.13 -3.56 -10.01
C LEU A 128 0.60 -4.73 -10.88
N GLU A 129 0.03 -4.90 -12.07
CA GLU A 129 0.40 -5.96 -13.00
C GLU A 129 1.87 -5.87 -13.41
N ALA A 130 2.38 -4.67 -13.71
CA ALA A 130 3.79 -4.47 -14.01
C ALA A 130 4.67 -4.96 -12.86
N LEU A 131 4.40 -4.48 -11.63
CA LEU A 131 5.17 -4.85 -10.43
C LEU A 131 5.11 -6.36 -10.16
N MET A 132 3.92 -6.93 -10.10
CA MET A 132 3.74 -8.33 -9.74
C MET A 132 4.32 -9.28 -10.79
N ARG A 133 4.20 -8.94 -12.07
CA ARG A 133 4.72 -9.78 -13.16
C ARG A 133 6.24 -9.92 -13.12
N VAL A 134 6.95 -8.87 -12.77
CA VAL A 134 8.41 -8.90 -12.64
C VAL A 134 8.83 -9.75 -11.44
N HIS A 135 8.13 -9.65 -10.31
CA HIS A 135 8.55 -10.30 -9.06
C HIS A 135 7.96 -11.69 -8.83
N LEU A 136 6.75 -11.96 -9.30
CA LEU A 136 6.03 -13.22 -9.11
C LEU A 136 5.77 -13.97 -10.43
N GLY A 137 6.20 -13.40 -11.57
CA GLY A 137 6.04 -14.01 -12.89
C GLY A 137 4.66 -13.84 -13.51
N ALA A 138 4.46 -14.47 -14.67
CA ALA A 138 3.23 -14.29 -15.46
C ALA A 138 1.95 -14.78 -14.75
N ARG A 139 2.09 -15.68 -13.80
CA ARG A 139 0.97 -16.24 -13.00
C ARG A 139 0.82 -15.58 -11.63
N TRP A 140 1.31 -14.37 -11.46
CA TRP A 140 1.25 -13.64 -10.19
C TRP A 140 -0.16 -13.59 -9.57
N ALA A 141 -1.19 -13.50 -10.39
CA ALA A 141 -2.58 -13.42 -9.92
C ALA A 141 -3.03 -14.70 -9.18
N ASP A 142 -2.43 -15.85 -9.48
CA ASP A 142 -2.76 -17.12 -8.80
C ASP A 142 -2.37 -17.13 -7.30
N HIS A 143 -1.53 -16.18 -6.89
CA HIS A 143 -1.16 -16.02 -5.48
C HIS A 143 -2.23 -15.30 -4.65
N PHE A 144 -3.17 -14.60 -5.29
CA PHE A 144 -4.14 -13.76 -4.61
C PHE A 144 -5.57 -14.22 -4.88
N ALA A 145 -6.31 -14.48 -3.83
CA ALA A 145 -7.72 -14.89 -3.93
C ALA A 145 -8.64 -13.73 -4.38
N VAL A 146 -8.20 -12.49 -4.15
CA VAL A 146 -8.88 -11.26 -4.57
C VAL A 146 -7.86 -10.18 -4.90
N THR A 147 -8.21 -9.32 -5.86
CA THR A 147 -7.42 -8.12 -6.20
C THR A 147 -8.36 -6.96 -6.46
N VAL A 148 -8.35 -5.96 -5.57
CA VAL A 148 -9.10 -4.72 -5.67
C VAL A 148 -8.12 -3.58 -5.89
N CYS A 149 -8.26 -2.88 -7.02
CA CYS A 149 -7.41 -1.76 -7.44
C CYS A 149 -8.17 -0.42 -7.39
N GLY A 150 -7.46 0.67 -7.64
CA GLY A 150 -8.05 2.01 -7.60
C GLY A 150 -9.17 2.27 -8.60
N GLU A 151 -9.27 1.48 -9.68
CA GLU A 151 -10.36 1.53 -10.67
C GLU A 151 -11.60 0.76 -10.25
N ASP A 152 -11.49 -0.15 -9.29
CA ASP A 152 -12.60 -1.02 -8.85
C ASP A 152 -13.48 -0.35 -7.78
N VAL A 153 -13.07 0.82 -7.28
CA VAL A 153 -13.75 1.56 -6.21
C VAL A 153 -14.05 3.00 -6.63
N GLN A 154 -15.12 3.56 -6.08
CA GLN A 154 -15.47 4.95 -6.32
C GLN A 154 -14.72 5.89 -5.38
N ARG A 155 -14.55 5.48 -4.13
CA ARG A 155 -13.85 6.24 -3.09
C ARG A 155 -12.58 5.50 -2.68
N LYS A 156 -11.47 6.22 -2.77
CA LYS A 156 -10.15 5.71 -2.42
C LYS A 156 -9.86 5.90 -0.92
N LYS A 157 -8.88 5.15 -0.39
CA LYS A 157 -8.40 5.38 0.99
C LYS A 157 -8.24 6.88 1.27
N PRO A 158 -8.69 7.39 2.41
CA PRO A 158 -9.04 6.68 3.64
C PRO A 158 -10.46 6.09 3.71
N ASP A 159 -11.25 6.12 2.62
CA ASP A 159 -12.54 5.43 2.58
C ASP A 159 -12.33 3.90 2.62
N PRO A 160 -13.17 3.15 3.35
CA PRO A 160 -13.01 1.70 3.50
C PRO A 160 -13.38 0.88 2.27
N GLU A 161 -13.91 1.47 1.21
CA GLU A 161 -14.53 0.78 0.08
C GLU A 161 -13.64 -0.34 -0.50
N VAL A 162 -12.32 -0.10 -0.64
CA VAL A 162 -11.38 -1.08 -1.17
C VAL A 162 -11.25 -2.33 -0.28
N TYR A 163 -11.31 -2.14 1.03
CA TYR A 163 -11.24 -3.24 1.99
C TYR A 163 -12.57 -3.98 2.10
N LEU A 164 -13.69 -3.25 2.13
CA LEU A 164 -15.03 -3.86 2.13
C LEU A 164 -15.25 -4.71 0.89
N ALA A 165 -14.86 -4.23 -0.29
CA ALA A 165 -14.91 -5.00 -1.53
C ALA A 165 -14.04 -6.27 -1.48
N ALA A 166 -12.87 -6.21 -0.84
CA ALA A 166 -12.01 -7.38 -0.68
C ALA A 166 -12.61 -8.41 0.29
N LEU A 167 -13.20 -7.97 1.40
CA LEU A 167 -13.90 -8.85 2.37
C LEU A 167 -15.10 -9.55 1.73
N ASP A 168 -15.91 -8.79 0.99
CA ASP A 168 -17.09 -9.32 0.29
C ASP A 168 -16.69 -10.41 -0.71
N ALA A 169 -15.67 -10.12 -1.55
CA ALA A 169 -15.16 -11.08 -2.53
C ALA A 169 -14.55 -12.35 -1.89
N LEU A 170 -14.02 -12.24 -0.68
CA LEU A 170 -13.48 -13.36 0.08
C LEU A 170 -14.54 -14.12 0.90
N ASP A 171 -15.72 -13.56 1.06
CA ASP A 171 -16.77 -14.06 1.94
C ASP A 171 -16.26 -14.35 3.37
N ILE A 172 -15.67 -13.32 4.00
CA ILE A 172 -15.16 -13.39 5.38
C ILE A 172 -15.53 -12.16 6.18
N SER A 173 -15.59 -12.32 7.50
CA SER A 173 -15.78 -11.19 8.41
C SER A 173 -14.48 -10.36 8.56
N PRO A 174 -14.57 -9.07 8.92
CA PRO A 174 -13.40 -8.22 9.11
C PRO A 174 -12.37 -8.78 10.10
N LEU A 175 -12.83 -9.38 11.19
CA LEU A 175 -11.97 -9.96 12.23
C LEU A 175 -11.29 -11.29 11.81
N GLU A 176 -11.58 -11.81 10.63
CA GLU A 176 -10.90 -12.97 10.05
C GLU A 176 -9.80 -12.56 9.07
N ALA A 177 -9.63 -11.26 8.84
CA ALA A 177 -8.57 -10.67 8.02
C ALA A 177 -7.65 -9.76 8.82
N VAL A 178 -6.44 -9.55 8.32
CA VAL A 178 -5.52 -8.51 8.77
C VAL A 178 -5.04 -7.73 7.54
N ALA A 179 -5.07 -6.40 7.61
CA ALA A 179 -4.49 -5.55 6.60
C ALA A 179 -3.00 -5.31 6.89
N ILE A 180 -2.18 -5.34 5.85
CA ILE A 180 -0.78 -4.89 5.90
C ILE A 180 -0.69 -3.58 5.15
N GLU A 181 -0.20 -2.54 5.82
CA GLU A 181 -0.22 -1.15 5.39
C GLU A 181 1.09 -0.44 5.71
N ASP A 182 1.27 0.78 5.15
CA ASP A 182 2.41 1.65 5.44
C ASP A 182 2.00 3.06 5.89
N SER A 183 0.77 3.47 5.58
CA SER A 183 0.33 4.87 5.59
C SER A 183 -0.82 5.16 6.56
N PRO A 184 -0.93 6.40 7.08
CA PRO A 184 -2.08 6.81 7.89
C PRO A 184 -3.43 6.67 7.17
N GLY A 185 -3.45 6.94 5.85
CA GLY A 185 -4.68 6.83 5.05
C GLY A 185 -5.14 5.39 4.88
N GLY A 186 -4.18 4.46 4.70
CA GLY A 186 -4.48 3.04 4.64
C GLY A 186 -4.96 2.48 5.97
N VAL A 187 -4.33 2.87 7.07
CA VAL A 187 -4.79 2.51 8.42
C VAL A 187 -6.21 2.99 8.68
N ALA A 188 -6.52 4.24 8.33
CA ALA A 188 -7.87 4.78 8.50
C ALA A 188 -8.91 3.98 7.70
N ALA A 189 -8.58 3.60 6.45
CA ALA A 189 -9.45 2.79 5.60
C ALA A 189 -9.70 1.37 6.16
N ALA A 190 -8.64 0.67 6.59
CA ALA A 190 -8.74 -0.65 7.17
C ALA A 190 -9.58 -0.64 8.47
N ARG A 191 -9.33 0.34 9.35
CA ARG A 191 -10.11 0.51 10.59
C ARG A 191 -11.57 0.82 10.33
N ALA A 192 -11.87 1.66 9.34
CA ALA A 192 -13.26 1.97 8.97
C ALA A 192 -13.99 0.76 8.36
N ALA A 193 -13.26 -0.28 7.93
CA ALA A 193 -13.77 -1.58 7.55
C ALA A 193 -13.73 -2.61 8.70
N ASP A 194 -13.42 -2.18 9.93
CA ASP A 194 -13.27 -3.02 11.14
C ASP A 194 -12.18 -4.11 11.01
N ILE A 195 -11.18 -3.91 10.12
CA ILE A 195 -10.08 -4.85 9.92
C ILE A 195 -8.91 -4.47 10.82
N PRO A 196 -8.36 -5.39 11.64
CA PRO A 196 -7.08 -5.20 12.30
C PRO A 196 -5.98 -4.88 11.29
N VAL A 197 -5.14 -3.88 11.59
CA VAL A 197 -4.11 -3.42 10.64
C VAL A 197 -2.73 -3.40 11.28
N VAL A 198 -1.77 -4.01 10.58
CA VAL A 198 -0.34 -4.03 10.90
C VAL A 198 0.38 -3.09 9.95
N VAL A 199 1.23 -2.21 10.48
CA VAL A 199 1.91 -1.17 9.69
C VAL A 199 3.41 -1.42 9.61
N ALA A 200 3.89 -1.68 8.41
CA ALA A 200 5.29 -1.71 8.03
C ALA A 200 5.67 -0.39 7.34
N ARG A 201 6.19 0.58 8.12
CA ARG A 201 6.44 1.96 7.66
C ARG A 201 7.26 2.02 6.38
N SER A 202 6.81 2.80 5.41
CA SER A 202 7.59 3.15 4.21
C SER A 202 8.47 4.38 4.45
N ALA A 203 9.32 4.69 3.47
CA ALA A 203 10.24 5.81 3.53
C ALA A 203 9.53 7.15 3.79
N TYR A 204 8.36 7.38 3.17
CA TYR A 204 7.60 8.62 3.37
C TYR A 204 6.86 8.70 4.70
N PHE A 205 6.52 7.56 5.29
CA PHE A 205 5.74 7.51 6.53
C PHE A 205 6.55 7.02 7.73
N ILE A 206 7.90 7.08 7.64
CA ILE A 206 8.80 6.64 8.71
C ILE A 206 8.54 7.33 10.05
N ALA A 207 8.19 8.61 10.02
CA ALA A 207 7.89 9.42 11.20
C ALA A 207 6.41 9.84 11.31
N ALA A 208 5.54 9.36 10.41
CA ALA A 208 4.14 9.75 10.43
C ALA A 208 3.45 9.23 11.71
N PRO A 209 2.55 9.99 12.33
CA PRO A 209 1.72 9.48 13.40
C PRO A 209 0.79 8.40 12.84
N ILE A 210 0.81 7.23 13.47
CA ILE A 210 -0.06 6.10 13.14
C ILE A 210 -0.89 5.80 14.38
N GLU A 211 -2.21 5.91 14.24
CA GLU A 211 -3.14 5.66 15.33
C GLU A 211 -4.09 4.51 14.98
N GLY A 212 -4.28 3.60 15.94
CA GLY A 212 -5.24 2.51 15.82
C GLY A 212 -4.77 1.30 15.01
N ALA A 213 -3.49 1.23 14.63
CA ALA A 213 -2.91 -0.01 14.16
C ALA A 213 -2.67 -0.97 15.33
N VAL A 214 -2.79 -2.29 15.08
CA VAL A 214 -2.51 -3.32 16.09
C VAL A 214 -1.02 -3.44 16.37
N ALA A 215 -0.20 -3.19 15.34
CA ALA A 215 1.25 -3.08 15.47
C ALA A 215 1.83 -2.14 14.42
N VAL A 216 2.93 -1.48 14.78
CA VAL A 216 3.67 -0.55 13.90
C VAL A 216 5.16 -0.84 14.01
N GLY A 217 5.82 -1.03 12.88
CA GLY A 217 7.25 -1.33 12.84
C GLY A 217 7.96 -0.81 11.60
N PRO A 218 9.29 -0.99 11.52
CA PRO A 218 10.10 -0.44 10.44
C PRO A 218 9.95 -1.19 9.11
N GLY A 219 9.49 -2.44 9.15
CA GLY A 219 9.33 -3.31 7.99
C GLY A 219 9.28 -4.77 8.39
N LEU A 220 8.85 -5.63 7.47
CA LEU A 220 8.67 -7.07 7.71
C LEU A 220 9.99 -7.84 7.81
N HIS A 221 11.11 -7.26 7.43
CA HIS A 221 12.45 -7.86 7.44
C HIS A 221 13.03 -8.09 8.84
N THR A 222 12.45 -7.50 9.88
CA THR A 222 12.97 -7.59 11.24
C THR A 222 11.84 -7.53 12.26
N ARG A 223 12.01 -8.23 13.39
CA ARG A 223 11.14 -8.12 14.56
C ARG A 223 11.53 -6.93 15.46
N ARG A 224 12.73 -6.38 15.27
CA ARG A 224 13.23 -5.24 16.04
C ARG A 224 12.46 -3.97 15.70
N GLY A 225 12.10 -3.21 16.74
CA GLY A 225 11.49 -1.88 16.59
C GLY A 225 9.98 -1.88 16.36
N TRP A 226 9.32 -3.04 16.39
CA TRP A 226 7.87 -3.12 16.37
C TRP A 226 7.26 -2.71 17.73
N ARG A 227 6.07 -2.13 17.67
CA ARG A 227 5.27 -1.72 18.83
C ARG A 227 3.82 -2.14 18.62
N PRO A 228 3.22 -2.91 19.59
CA PRO A 228 3.87 -3.45 20.76
C PRO A 228 4.98 -4.45 20.39
N ALA A 229 6.00 -4.53 21.24
CA ALA A 229 7.05 -5.53 21.10
C ALA A 229 6.47 -6.93 21.35
N LEU A 230 6.96 -7.91 20.61
CA LEU A 230 6.58 -9.31 20.83
C LEU A 230 7.32 -9.87 22.06
N HIS A 231 6.60 -10.58 22.91
CA HIS A 231 7.20 -11.29 24.01
C HIS A 231 7.98 -12.52 23.51
N GLY A 232 9.19 -12.75 24.04
CA GLY A 232 10.03 -13.89 23.68
C GLY A 232 10.88 -13.69 22.44
N ALA A 233 11.17 -12.45 22.08
CA ALA A 233 11.98 -12.10 20.91
C ALA A 233 13.49 -12.28 21.18
N ASP A 234 13.95 -13.51 21.42
CA ASP A 234 15.40 -13.81 21.49
C ASP A 234 16.08 -13.69 20.11
N ASP A 235 15.31 -13.55 19.04
CA ASP A 235 15.79 -13.37 17.66
C ASP A 235 15.14 -12.15 16.99
N GLU A 236 15.54 -10.95 17.44
CA GLU A 236 15.10 -9.68 16.86
C GLU A 236 15.53 -9.48 15.40
N ALA A 237 16.51 -10.27 14.92
CA ALA A 237 16.99 -10.21 13.54
C ALA A 237 16.10 -11.03 12.59
N ARG A 238 15.22 -11.89 13.11
CA ARG A 238 14.27 -12.66 12.30
C ARG A 238 13.21 -11.76 11.67
N SER A 239 12.78 -12.08 10.48
CA SER A 239 11.64 -11.43 9.83
C SER A 239 10.33 -11.69 10.60
N VAL A 240 9.41 -10.75 10.47
CA VAL A 240 8.03 -10.88 10.96
C VAL A 240 7.35 -12.08 10.28
N ASP A 241 6.62 -12.87 11.04
CA ASP A 241 5.89 -14.02 10.57
C ASP A 241 4.39 -13.97 10.92
N LEU A 242 3.65 -15.00 10.50
CA LEU A 242 2.21 -15.07 10.77
C LEU A 242 1.90 -15.21 12.25
N ASP A 243 2.76 -15.87 13.05
CA ASP A 243 2.55 -16.00 14.49
C ASP A 243 2.68 -14.65 15.19
N ASP A 244 3.58 -13.79 14.70
CA ASP A 244 3.71 -12.42 15.17
C ASP A 244 2.43 -11.61 14.91
N ILE A 245 1.89 -11.71 13.70
CA ILE A 245 0.65 -11.02 13.29
C ILE A 245 -0.53 -11.50 14.13
N GLU A 246 -0.70 -12.80 14.29
CA GLU A 246 -1.75 -13.38 15.14
C GLU A 246 -1.58 -12.97 16.60
N GLY A 247 -0.34 -12.91 17.10
CA GLY A 247 -0.02 -12.47 18.45
C GLY A 247 -0.41 -11.01 18.72
N TRP A 248 -0.12 -10.10 17.79
CA TRP A 248 -0.54 -8.69 17.92
C TRP A 248 -2.06 -8.54 17.91
N CYS A 249 -2.76 -9.28 17.06
CA CYS A 249 -4.22 -9.24 17.01
C CYS A 249 -4.85 -9.79 18.31
N ALA A 250 -4.29 -10.86 18.90
CA ALA A 250 -4.79 -11.43 20.14
C ALA A 250 -4.63 -10.48 21.35
N GLN A 251 -3.60 -9.64 21.36
CA GLN A 251 -3.40 -8.63 22.41
C GLN A 251 -4.49 -7.55 22.39
N MET A 252 -5.04 -7.21 21.22
CA MET A 252 -6.16 -6.26 21.11
C MET A 252 -7.44 -6.79 21.78
N ASP A 253 -7.76 -8.06 21.54
CA ASP A 253 -8.96 -8.68 22.12
C ASP A 253 -8.93 -8.62 23.67
N SER A 254 -7.72 -8.74 24.25
CA SER A 254 -7.52 -8.70 25.70
C SER A 254 -7.68 -7.30 26.33
N ILE A 255 -7.50 -6.22 25.55
CA ILE A 255 -7.61 -4.82 26.02
C ILE A 255 -9.05 -4.33 25.94
N SER A 256 -9.82 -4.82 24.96
CA SER A 256 -11.25 -4.47 24.80
C SER A 256 -12.17 -5.13 25.83
N ASP A 257 -11.68 -6.17 26.55
CA ASP A 257 -12.44 -6.90 27.57
C ASP A 257 -12.20 -6.37 29.00
N LEU A 258 -11.45 -5.28 29.17
CA LEU A 258 -11.29 -4.61 30.46
C LEU A 258 -12.48 -3.66 30.70
N PRO A 259 -13.18 -3.79 31.85
CA PRO A 259 -14.38 -3.04 32.18
C PRO A 259 -14.17 -1.55 32.36
#